data_b40dcc2d73203e0b330017fe6dd3cb0a
#
_entry.id   b40dcc2d73203e0b330017fe6dd3cb0a
#
_cell.length_a   1.000
_cell.length_b   1.000
_cell.length_c   1.000
_cell.angle_alpha   90.00
_cell.angle_beta   90.00
_cell.angle_gamma   90.00
#
_symmetry.space_group_name_H-M   'P 1'
#
loop_
_entity.id
_entity.type
_entity.pdbx_description
1 polymer ?
#
loop_
_entity_poly.entity_id
_entity_poly.type
_entity_poly.pdbx_seq_one_letter_code
_entity_poly.pdbx_strand_id
1 'polypeptide(L)'
;MAKQGKRMTKAYEGLSQLDAMSVAEAVKIVKERATAKFDETIDIAMNLNVDTRKAEQNIRGMISLPNGTGKTVRVAVFAKDAKVEEAKKAGADIVGSDELLADIQAGKINFDRCIATPDMMGVVGRVAKILGPKGLMPNPKLGTVTPNVTKAVEDAKAGQLEYRAEKTGIVHAGVGKASFDAKKLAENVTAFISVILKAKPATVKGTYVKRITLTSTMGPSVEIDVATM
;
A
#
# COMPACT_ATOMS: atom_id res chain seq x y z
N MET A 1 -22.46 22.15 -6.87
CA MET A 1 -21.25 21.33 -7.09
C MET A 1 -20.22 22.13 -7.86
N ALA A 2 -18.93 21.99 -7.52
CA ALA A 2 -17.87 22.65 -8.27
C ALA A 2 -17.83 22.11 -9.71
N LYS A 3 -17.63 23.01 -10.68
CA LYS A 3 -17.58 22.65 -12.11
C LYS A 3 -16.29 21.85 -12.38
N GLN A 4 -16.40 20.66 -12.92
CA GLN A 4 -15.24 19.84 -13.30
C GLN A 4 -14.42 20.55 -14.40
N GLY A 5 -13.09 20.44 -14.31
CA GLY A 5 -12.22 20.96 -15.37
C GLY A 5 -12.39 20.22 -16.69
N LYS A 6 -12.14 20.88 -17.82
CA LYS A 6 -12.31 20.35 -19.18
C LYS A 6 -11.68 18.95 -19.39
N ARG A 7 -10.51 18.71 -18.80
CA ARG A 7 -9.83 17.40 -18.88
C ARG A 7 -10.62 16.29 -18.19
N MET A 8 -11.13 16.53 -16.97
CA MET A 8 -11.93 15.55 -16.25
C MET A 8 -13.28 15.32 -16.90
N THR A 9 -13.91 16.37 -17.46
CA THR A 9 -15.17 16.20 -18.23
C THR A 9 -14.97 15.22 -19.39
N LYS A 10 -13.89 15.39 -20.17
CA LYS A 10 -13.53 14.45 -21.25
C LYS A 10 -13.20 13.05 -20.72
N ALA A 11 -12.51 12.96 -19.57
CA ALA A 11 -12.14 11.69 -18.98
C ALA A 11 -13.35 10.89 -18.47
N TYR A 12 -14.44 11.55 -18.09
CA TYR A 12 -15.69 10.90 -17.69
C TYR A 12 -16.67 10.70 -18.86
N GLU A 13 -16.35 11.18 -20.06
CA GLU A 13 -17.23 11.07 -21.22
C GLU A 13 -17.49 9.59 -21.56
N GLY A 14 -18.78 9.20 -21.64
CA GLY A 14 -19.19 7.81 -21.86
C GLY A 14 -18.98 6.86 -20.65
N LEU A 15 -18.60 7.37 -19.47
CA LEU A 15 -18.61 6.60 -18.23
C LEU A 15 -19.79 7.02 -17.36
N SER A 16 -20.69 6.09 -17.09
CA SER A 16 -21.62 6.25 -15.99
C SER A 16 -20.89 5.91 -14.68
N GLN A 17 -20.98 6.79 -13.69
CA GLN A 17 -20.39 6.55 -12.36
C GLN A 17 -21.14 5.46 -11.58
N LEU A 18 -22.25 4.97 -12.10
CA LEU A 18 -23.13 3.98 -11.47
C LEU A 18 -22.97 2.58 -12.09
N ASP A 19 -22.28 2.48 -13.22
CA ASP A 19 -22.11 1.18 -13.89
C ASP A 19 -20.91 0.45 -13.28
N ALA A 20 -21.21 -0.54 -12.45
CA ALA A 20 -20.20 -1.45 -11.92
C ALA A 20 -19.74 -2.39 -13.04
N MET A 21 -18.41 -2.51 -13.19
CA MET A 21 -17.76 -3.25 -14.28
C MET A 21 -16.94 -4.41 -13.75
N SER A 22 -16.61 -5.35 -14.63
CA SER A 22 -15.64 -6.40 -14.30
C SER A 22 -14.24 -5.82 -14.04
N VAL A 23 -13.40 -6.51 -13.26
CA VAL A 23 -12.00 -6.07 -12.96
C VAL A 23 -11.22 -5.82 -14.25
N ALA A 24 -11.37 -6.71 -15.24
CA ALA A 24 -10.62 -6.62 -16.50
C ALA A 24 -11.00 -5.38 -17.32
N GLU A 25 -12.30 -5.07 -17.39
CA GLU A 25 -12.81 -3.87 -18.08
C GLU A 25 -12.43 -2.59 -17.35
N ALA A 26 -12.59 -2.56 -16.01
CA ALA A 26 -12.20 -1.42 -15.18
C ALA A 26 -10.72 -1.08 -15.34
N VAL A 27 -9.83 -2.08 -15.29
CA VAL A 27 -8.39 -1.91 -15.50
C VAL A 27 -8.08 -1.36 -16.89
N LYS A 28 -8.74 -1.88 -17.94
CA LYS A 28 -8.56 -1.42 -19.32
C LYS A 28 -8.96 0.04 -19.47
N ILE A 29 -10.13 0.42 -18.98
CA ILE A 29 -10.65 1.79 -19.04
C ILE A 29 -9.74 2.77 -18.27
N VAL A 30 -9.34 2.41 -17.05
CA VAL A 30 -8.47 3.26 -16.22
C VAL A 30 -7.12 3.46 -16.92
N LYS A 31 -6.55 2.42 -17.53
CA LYS A 31 -5.29 2.50 -18.26
C LYS A 31 -5.41 3.36 -19.54
N GLU A 32 -6.46 3.21 -20.33
CA GLU A 32 -6.71 4.00 -21.54
C GLU A 32 -6.89 5.49 -21.23
N ARG A 33 -7.43 5.81 -20.04
CA ARG A 33 -7.70 7.19 -19.61
C ARG A 33 -6.59 7.78 -18.74
N ALA A 34 -5.53 7.07 -18.51
CA ALA A 34 -4.30 7.57 -17.89
C ALA A 34 -3.50 8.39 -18.92
N THR A 35 -3.81 9.69 -19.02
CA THR A 35 -3.26 10.59 -20.08
C THR A 35 -2.22 11.57 -19.57
N ALA A 36 -1.74 11.43 -18.35
CA ALA A 36 -0.71 12.30 -17.79
C ALA A 36 0.67 12.06 -18.44
N LYS A 37 1.53 13.09 -18.38
CA LYS A 37 2.89 13.03 -18.94
C LYS A 37 3.89 12.20 -18.10
N PHE A 38 3.43 11.61 -17.00
CA PHE A 38 4.22 10.78 -16.11
C PHE A 38 3.55 9.41 -15.97
N ASP A 39 4.28 8.41 -15.50
CA ASP A 39 3.75 7.08 -15.26
C ASP A 39 2.82 7.09 -14.03
N GLU A 40 1.51 7.14 -14.30
CA GLU A 40 0.47 7.23 -13.28
C GLU A 40 0.44 5.96 -12.43
N THR A 41 0.16 6.12 -11.13
CA THR A 41 -0.12 4.98 -10.26
C THR A 41 -1.60 4.63 -10.37
N ILE A 42 -1.91 3.34 -10.41
CA ILE A 42 -3.27 2.84 -10.34
C ILE A 42 -3.55 2.50 -8.89
N ASP A 43 -4.55 3.20 -8.34
CA ASP A 43 -4.96 3.09 -6.95
C ASP A 43 -6.33 2.43 -6.85
N ILE A 44 -6.48 1.54 -5.86
CA ILE A 44 -7.75 0.93 -5.49
C ILE A 44 -8.23 1.54 -4.17
N ALA A 45 -9.51 1.86 -4.10
CA ALA A 45 -10.20 2.27 -2.89
C ALA A 45 -11.35 1.29 -2.60
N MET A 46 -11.31 0.68 -1.42
CA MET A 46 -12.35 -0.25 -0.96
C MET A 46 -13.09 0.34 0.23
N ASN A 47 -14.38 0.63 0.06
CA ASN A 47 -15.23 1.08 1.16
C ASN A 47 -15.78 -0.14 1.90
N LEU A 48 -15.37 -0.31 3.15
CA LEU A 48 -15.70 -1.44 4.01
C LEU A 48 -16.74 -1.04 5.05
N ASN A 49 -17.58 -1.98 5.46
CA ASN A 49 -18.53 -1.79 6.54
C ASN A 49 -17.92 -2.11 7.89
N VAL A 50 -16.90 -1.34 8.28
CA VAL A 50 -16.17 -1.53 9.54
C VAL A 50 -16.21 -0.28 10.40
N ASP A 51 -16.29 -0.46 11.72
CA ASP A 51 -16.14 0.62 12.68
C ASP A 51 -14.71 0.60 13.25
N THR A 52 -13.84 1.44 12.72
CA THR A 52 -12.43 1.50 13.11
C THR A 52 -12.18 2.04 14.53
N ARG A 53 -13.23 2.53 15.20
CA ARG A 53 -13.18 2.89 16.64
C ARG A 53 -13.03 1.66 17.51
N LYS A 54 -13.54 0.51 17.02
CA LYS A 54 -13.41 -0.78 17.70
C LYS A 54 -12.11 -1.43 17.31
N ALA A 55 -11.25 -1.74 18.28
CA ALA A 55 -9.93 -2.33 18.03
C ALA A 55 -10.00 -3.65 17.23
N GLU A 56 -11.08 -4.42 17.41
CA GLU A 56 -11.33 -5.70 16.73
C GLU A 56 -11.68 -5.52 15.25
N GLN A 57 -12.19 -4.35 14.84
CA GLN A 57 -12.58 -4.04 13.46
C GLN A 57 -11.53 -3.18 12.74
N ASN A 58 -10.41 -2.91 13.39
CA ASN A 58 -9.32 -2.15 12.79
C ASN A 58 -8.48 -3.06 11.88
N ILE A 59 -8.76 -2.99 10.58
CA ILE A 59 -8.10 -3.81 9.56
C ILE A 59 -6.77 -3.16 9.20
N ARG A 60 -5.69 -3.89 9.42
CA ARG A 60 -4.34 -3.51 9.02
C ARG A 60 -3.53 -4.77 8.71
N GLY A 61 -2.78 -4.73 7.64
CA GLY A 61 -1.94 -5.85 7.26
C GLY A 61 -0.99 -5.50 6.14
N MET A 62 -0.34 -6.51 5.62
CA MET A 62 0.55 -6.42 4.47
C MET A 62 0.16 -7.47 3.43
N ILE A 63 0.38 -7.13 2.19
CA ILE A 63 0.20 -8.02 1.04
C ILE A 63 1.41 -7.95 0.14
N SER A 64 1.89 -9.08 -0.33
CA SER A 64 2.83 -9.16 -1.43
C SER A 64 2.05 -9.30 -2.73
N LEU A 65 2.15 -8.31 -3.60
CA LEU A 65 1.49 -8.33 -4.91
C LEU A 65 2.28 -9.22 -5.87
N PRO A 66 1.61 -10.09 -6.65
CA PRO A 66 2.28 -11.06 -7.52
C PRO A 66 3.19 -10.39 -8.57
N ASN A 67 2.80 -9.23 -9.06
CA ASN A 67 3.57 -8.49 -10.07
C ASN A 67 4.28 -7.24 -9.49
N GLY A 68 4.35 -7.12 -8.14
CA GLY A 68 4.93 -5.96 -7.46
C GLY A 68 4.12 -4.67 -7.67
N THR A 69 4.63 -3.56 -7.14
CA THR A 69 4.00 -2.23 -7.23
C THR A 69 4.60 -1.33 -8.31
N GLY A 70 5.73 -1.72 -8.92
CA GLY A 70 6.49 -0.91 -9.88
C GLY A 70 7.20 0.29 -9.27
N LYS A 71 7.31 0.36 -7.94
CA LYS A 71 8.10 1.37 -7.23
C LYS A 71 9.40 0.75 -6.74
N THR A 72 10.51 1.45 -6.94
CA THR A 72 11.78 1.13 -6.29
C THR A 72 11.71 1.61 -4.85
N VAL A 73 11.68 0.68 -3.89
CA VAL A 73 11.56 0.99 -2.47
C VAL A 73 12.96 1.02 -1.84
N ARG A 74 13.32 2.12 -1.20
CA ARG A 74 14.55 2.23 -0.41
C ARG A 74 14.29 1.71 0.99
N VAL A 75 15.03 0.70 1.38
CA VAL A 75 14.85 0.01 2.66
C VAL A 75 15.95 0.40 3.64
N ALA A 76 15.54 0.93 4.80
CA ALA A 76 16.42 1.15 5.93
C ALA A 76 16.26 0.03 6.97
N VAL A 77 17.35 -0.45 7.52
CA VAL A 77 17.38 -1.54 8.49
C VAL A 77 18.09 -1.11 9.76
N PHE A 78 17.40 -1.20 10.89
CA PHE A 78 18.00 -1.09 12.21
C PHE A 78 18.46 -2.48 12.68
N ALA A 79 19.76 -2.71 12.64
CA ALA A 79 20.39 -3.95 13.07
C ALA A 79 21.70 -3.70 13.79
N LYS A 80 22.14 -4.67 14.59
CA LYS A 80 23.44 -4.68 15.25
C LYS A 80 24.30 -5.83 14.76
N ASP A 81 25.61 -5.65 14.83
CA ASP A 81 26.64 -6.66 14.63
C ASP A 81 26.47 -7.50 13.33
N ALA A 82 26.45 -8.80 13.45
CA ALA A 82 26.35 -9.73 12.32
C ALA A 82 25.13 -9.49 11.42
N LYS A 83 24.02 -9.01 11.96
CA LYS A 83 22.79 -8.74 11.19
C LYS A 83 22.91 -7.54 10.24
N VAL A 84 23.90 -6.67 10.46
CA VAL A 84 24.22 -5.57 9.54
C VAL A 84 24.74 -6.12 8.22
N GLU A 85 25.62 -7.14 8.26
CA GLU A 85 26.14 -7.76 7.05
C GLU A 85 25.06 -8.55 6.31
N GLU A 86 24.20 -9.27 7.03
CA GLU A 86 23.05 -9.96 6.45
C GLU A 86 22.11 -8.98 5.73
N ALA A 87 21.81 -7.85 6.35
CA ALA A 87 20.96 -6.82 5.75
C ALA A 87 21.58 -6.23 4.48
N LYS A 88 22.88 -5.96 4.48
CA LYS A 88 23.61 -5.46 3.30
C LYS A 88 23.61 -6.50 2.17
N LYS A 89 23.86 -7.78 2.49
CA LYS A 89 23.80 -8.88 1.50
C LYS A 89 22.41 -9.06 0.90
N ALA A 90 21.36 -8.86 1.70
CA ALA A 90 19.96 -8.88 1.23
C ALA A 90 19.59 -7.66 0.37
N GLY A 91 20.49 -6.67 0.27
CA GLY A 91 20.30 -5.49 -0.57
C GLY A 91 19.62 -4.31 0.13
N ALA A 92 19.67 -4.20 1.45
CA ALA A 92 19.19 -3.01 2.15
C ALA A 92 20.04 -1.77 1.74
N ASP A 93 19.35 -0.64 1.52
CA ASP A 93 20.00 0.58 1.01
C ASP A 93 20.71 1.34 2.13
N ILE A 94 20.13 1.34 3.33
CA ILE A 94 20.69 2.00 4.51
C ILE A 94 20.64 1.01 5.67
N VAL A 95 21.77 0.73 6.28
CA VAL A 95 21.85 -0.18 7.43
C VAL A 95 22.67 0.49 8.51
N GLY A 96 22.14 0.56 9.72
CA GLY A 96 22.85 1.17 10.85
C GLY A 96 22.09 1.06 12.17
N SER A 97 22.69 1.58 13.21
CA SER A 97 22.09 1.70 14.54
C SER A 97 22.01 3.16 14.99
N ASP A 98 23.02 3.65 15.69
CA ASP A 98 23.03 5.01 16.22
C ASP A 98 23.28 6.08 15.15
N GLU A 99 24.00 5.76 14.08
CA GLU A 99 24.21 6.66 12.94
C GLU A 99 22.88 6.95 12.22
N LEU A 100 22.11 5.92 11.92
CA LEU A 100 20.80 6.04 11.30
C LEU A 100 19.82 6.80 12.23
N LEU A 101 19.93 6.61 13.54
CA LEU A 101 19.14 7.36 14.52
C LEU A 101 19.48 8.85 14.48
N ALA A 102 20.77 9.22 14.42
CA ALA A 102 21.22 10.61 14.34
C ALA A 102 20.71 11.29 13.04
N ASP A 103 20.79 10.60 11.90
CA ASP A 103 20.28 11.10 10.62
C ASP A 103 18.77 11.35 10.66
N ILE A 104 17.99 10.45 11.25
CA ILE A 104 16.55 10.62 11.40
C ILE A 104 16.22 11.79 12.34
N GLN A 105 16.96 11.95 13.42
CA GLN A 105 16.81 13.11 14.33
C GLN A 105 17.17 14.44 13.65
N ALA A 106 18.15 14.42 12.76
CA ALA A 106 18.50 15.56 11.91
C ALA A 106 17.49 15.82 10.77
N GLY A 107 16.43 14.99 10.66
CA GLY A 107 15.39 15.11 9.64
C GLY A 107 15.75 14.51 8.28
N LYS A 108 16.91 13.87 8.15
CA LYS A 108 17.35 13.19 6.92
C LYS A 108 16.70 11.81 6.82
N ILE A 109 15.56 11.72 6.14
CA ILE A 109 14.82 10.47 5.92
C ILE A 109 14.84 10.18 4.43
N ASN A 110 15.80 9.37 3.99
CA ASN A 110 16.00 9.00 2.59
C ASN A 110 15.59 7.54 2.32
N PHE A 111 14.58 7.04 3.01
CA PHE A 111 14.06 5.69 2.84
C PHE A 111 12.54 5.68 2.86
N ASP A 112 11.99 4.66 2.23
CA ASP A 112 10.55 4.49 2.05
C ASP A 112 10.00 3.37 2.94
N ARG A 113 10.87 2.51 3.46
CA ARG A 113 10.54 1.43 4.40
C ARG A 113 11.59 1.33 5.49
N CYS A 114 11.13 1.01 6.71
CA CYS A 114 12.00 0.80 7.86
C CYS A 114 11.73 -0.58 8.46
N ILE A 115 12.79 -1.37 8.57
CA ILE A 115 12.80 -2.69 9.21
C ILE A 115 13.67 -2.61 10.45
N ALA A 116 13.28 -3.28 11.51
CA ALA A 116 14.07 -3.32 12.73
C ALA A 116 14.16 -4.74 13.30
N THR A 117 15.29 -5.06 13.90
CA THR A 117 15.38 -6.24 14.75
C THR A 117 14.68 -5.96 16.10
N PRO A 118 14.13 -6.97 16.78
CA PRO A 118 13.46 -6.78 18.07
C PRO A 118 14.33 -6.05 19.09
N ASP A 119 15.63 -6.36 19.11
CA ASP A 119 16.62 -5.77 20.02
C ASP A 119 16.81 -4.24 19.83
N MET A 120 16.58 -3.76 18.57
CA MET A 120 16.74 -2.34 18.21
C MET A 120 15.48 -1.52 18.44
N MET A 121 14.37 -2.13 18.83
CA MET A 121 13.10 -1.41 19.05
C MET A 121 13.20 -0.33 20.13
N GLY A 122 14.05 -0.54 21.14
CA GLY A 122 14.32 0.47 22.17
C GLY A 122 14.99 1.74 21.60
N VAL A 123 15.87 1.57 20.62
CA VAL A 123 16.53 2.68 19.91
C VAL A 123 15.56 3.37 18.96
N VAL A 124 14.82 2.60 18.18
CA VAL A 124 13.77 3.11 17.25
C VAL A 124 12.69 3.88 18.00
N GLY A 125 12.38 3.48 19.24
CA GLY A 125 11.42 4.19 20.10
C GLY A 125 11.78 5.67 20.33
N ARG A 126 13.08 6.03 20.35
CA ARG A 126 13.52 7.43 20.51
C ARG A 126 13.12 8.31 19.32
N VAL A 127 13.00 7.75 18.12
CA VAL A 127 12.59 8.47 16.90
C VAL A 127 11.16 8.21 16.49
N ALA A 128 10.37 7.51 17.33
CA ALA A 128 8.97 7.18 17.06
C ALA A 128 8.10 8.40 16.76
N LYS A 129 8.38 9.55 17.41
CA LYS A 129 7.67 10.83 17.18
C LYS A 129 7.88 11.36 15.75
N ILE A 130 8.98 11.00 15.11
CA ILE A 130 9.33 11.43 13.74
C ILE A 130 8.84 10.41 12.72
N LEU A 131 9.07 9.11 12.97
CA LEU A 131 8.70 8.03 12.04
C LEU A 131 7.20 7.71 12.07
N GLY A 132 6.54 7.85 13.23
CA GLY A 132 5.13 7.52 13.42
C GLY A 132 4.19 8.29 12.48
N PRO A 133 4.23 9.63 12.46
CA PRO A 133 3.38 10.42 11.56
C PRO A 133 3.61 10.17 10.07
N LYS A 134 4.83 9.75 9.70
CA LYS A 134 5.21 9.40 8.33
C LYS A 134 4.85 7.96 7.93
N GLY A 135 4.30 7.16 8.85
CA GLY A 135 3.97 5.75 8.60
C GLY A 135 5.18 4.83 8.47
N LEU A 136 6.39 5.31 8.80
CA LEU A 136 7.65 4.57 8.64
C LEU A 136 8.06 3.78 9.89
N MET A 137 7.24 3.80 10.95
CA MET A 137 7.59 3.11 12.18
C MET A 137 7.46 1.59 12.05
N PRO A 138 8.52 0.81 12.35
CA PRO A 138 8.43 -0.64 12.34
C PRO A 138 7.38 -1.16 13.31
N ASN A 139 6.63 -2.19 12.88
CA ASN A 139 5.57 -2.80 13.67
C ASN A 139 5.61 -4.33 13.56
N PRO A 140 5.57 -5.06 14.68
CA PRO A 140 5.53 -6.53 14.67
C PRO A 140 4.35 -7.11 13.89
N LYS A 141 3.17 -6.47 13.97
CA LYS A 141 1.96 -6.90 13.24
C LYS A 141 2.11 -6.85 11.73
N LEU A 142 3.01 -6.02 11.23
CA LEU A 142 3.32 -5.87 9.81
C LEU A 142 4.56 -6.68 9.39
N GLY A 143 5.14 -7.48 10.28
CA GLY A 143 6.34 -8.24 9.98
C GLY A 143 7.60 -7.39 9.71
N THR A 144 7.54 -6.06 9.95
CA THR A 144 8.70 -5.16 9.82
C THR A 144 9.61 -5.17 11.05
N VAL A 145 9.20 -5.84 12.14
CA VAL A 145 10.02 -6.18 13.29
C VAL A 145 10.23 -7.68 13.29
N THR A 146 11.40 -8.14 12.87
CA THR A 146 11.70 -9.57 12.71
C THR A 146 13.17 -9.86 13.00
N PRO A 147 13.51 -11.03 13.55
CA PRO A 147 14.89 -11.49 13.66
C PRO A 147 15.48 -11.88 12.29
N ASN A 148 14.64 -12.27 11.31
CA ASN A 148 15.06 -12.63 9.96
C ASN A 148 15.02 -11.41 9.03
N VAL A 149 16.13 -10.68 9.01
CA VAL A 149 16.24 -9.42 8.25
C VAL A 149 16.28 -9.68 6.76
N THR A 150 16.94 -10.73 6.30
CA THR A 150 17.10 -11.07 4.89
C THR A 150 15.74 -11.19 4.19
N LYS A 151 14.87 -12.05 4.72
CA LYS A 151 13.53 -12.25 4.16
C LYS A 151 12.70 -10.97 4.18
N ALA A 152 12.76 -10.19 5.26
CA ALA A 152 11.98 -8.95 5.35
C ALA A 152 12.44 -7.89 4.34
N VAL A 153 13.74 -7.81 4.03
CA VAL A 153 14.29 -6.91 3.00
C VAL A 153 13.88 -7.38 1.61
N GLU A 154 13.98 -8.69 1.33
CA GLU A 154 13.54 -9.27 0.06
C GLU A 154 12.05 -9.03 -0.18
N ASP A 155 11.19 -9.31 0.80
CA ASP A 155 9.75 -9.09 0.72
C ASP A 155 9.42 -7.60 0.50
N ALA A 156 10.10 -6.69 1.21
CA ALA A 156 9.92 -5.25 1.05
C ALA A 156 10.29 -4.78 -0.36
N LYS A 157 11.38 -5.33 -0.96
CA LYS A 157 11.82 -5.03 -2.34
C LYS A 157 10.97 -5.73 -3.39
N ALA A 158 10.39 -6.88 -3.08
CA ALA A 158 9.47 -7.59 -3.97
C ALA A 158 8.12 -6.85 -4.16
N GLY A 159 7.91 -5.71 -3.51
CA GLY A 159 6.70 -4.92 -3.69
C GLY A 159 5.61 -5.23 -2.66
N GLN A 160 6.01 -5.61 -1.46
CA GLN A 160 5.07 -5.75 -0.35
C GLN A 160 4.37 -4.41 -0.06
N LEU A 161 3.06 -4.43 0.02
CA LEU A 161 2.20 -3.26 0.23
C LEU A 161 1.53 -3.33 1.59
N GLU A 162 1.63 -2.24 2.36
CA GLU A 162 0.86 -2.09 3.60
C GLU A 162 -0.52 -1.53 3.30
N TYR A 163 -1.54 -2.07 3.94
CA TYR A 163 -2.90 -1.53 3.91
C TYR A 163 -3.43 -1.30 5.31
N ARG A 164 -4.20 -0.25 5.45
CA ARG A 164 -4.84 0.12 6.71
C ARG A 164 -6.20 0.75 6.45
N ALA A 165 -7.21 0.33 7.20
CA ALA A 165 -8.51 1.00 7.19
C ALA A 165 -8.41 2.38 7.84
N GLU A 166 -8.88 3.40 7.17
CA GLU A 166 -9.00 4.76 7.70
C GLU A 166 -10.19 4.88 8.66
N LYS A 167 -10.31 6.04 9.32
CA LYS A 167 -11.40 6.31 10.28
C LYS A 167 -12.80 6.14 9.66
N THR A 168 -12.93 6.34 8.37
CA THR A 168 -14.18 6.18 7.61
C THR A 168 -14.45 4.76 7.14
N GLY A 169 -13.53 3.81 7.44
CA GLY A 169 -13.63 2.42 7.01
C GLY A 169 -13.21 2.18 5.55
N ILE A 170 -12.47 3.12 4.95
CA ILE A 170 -11.96 2.97 3.58
C ILE A 170 -10.51 2.48 3.63
N VAL A 171 -10.17 1.55 2.75
CA VAL A 171 -8.80 1.08 2.52
C VAL A 171 -8.34 1.56 1.16
N HIS A 172 -7.19 2.26 1.13
CA HIS A 172 -6.55 2.74 -0.09
C HIS A 172 -5.24 1.99 -0.33
N ALA A 173 -4.95 1.67 -1.59
CA ALA A 173 -3.71 1.00 -1.96
C ALA A 173 -3.33 1.26 -3.42
N GLY A 174 -2.03 1.49 -3.68
CA GLY A 174 -1.50 1.54 -5.04
C GLY A 174 -1.15 0.15 -5.54
N VAL A 175 -1.89 -0.36 -6.52
CA VAL A 175 -1.78 -1.74 -7.02
C VAL A 175 -0.83 -1.90 -8.20
N GLY A 176 -0.32 -0.80 -8.76
CA GLY A 176 0.65 -0.85 -9.85
C GLY A 176 0.79 0.47 -10.59
N LYS A 177 1.52 0.43 -11.69
CA LYS A 177 1.74 1.57 -12.60
C LYS A 177 0.95 1.41 -13.88
N ALA A 178 0.56 2.54 -14.49
CA ALA A 178 -0.14 2.55 -15.78
C ALA A 178 0.69 1.90 -16.91
N SER A 179 2.02 1.89 -16.78
CA SER A 179 2.93 1.19 -17.68
C SER A 179 2.82 -0.33 -17.64
N PHE A 180 2.27 -0.90 -16.56
CA PHE A 180 2.09 -2.35 -16.44
C PHE A 180 1.10 -2.90 -17.47
N ASP A 181 1.26 -4.17 -17.83
CA ASP A 181 0.31 -4.87 -18.66
C ASP A 181 -1.05 -5.01 -17.94
N ALA A 182 -2.16 -4.89 -18.69
CA ALA A 182 -3.52 -4.97 -18.15
C ALA A 182 -3.78 -6.28 -17.39
N LYS A 183 -3.21 -7.40 -17.86
CA LYS A 183 -3.33 -8.70 -17.18
C LYS A 183 -2.66 -8.67 -15.81
N LYS A 184 -1.42 -8.15 -15.73
CA LYS A 184 -0.67 -8.03 -14.47
C LYS A 184 -1.37 -7.13 -13.45
N LEU A 185 -1.98 -6.04 -13.92
CA LEU A 185 -2.77 -5.15 -13.07
C LEU A 185 -4.04 -5.85 -12.57
N ALA A 186 -4.75 -6.57 -13.41
CA ALA A 186 -5.95 -7.32 -13.02
C ALA A 186 -5.62 -8.39 -11.96
N GLU A 187 -4.51 -9.11 -12.13
CA GLU A 187 -4.02 -10.07 -11.12
C GLU A 187 -3.70 -9.39 -9.78
N ASN A 188 -3.02 -8.24 -9.79
CA ASN A 188 -2.72 -7.49 -8.58
C ASN A 188 -4.00 -7.00 -7.88
N VAL A 189 -4.97 -6.46 -8.63
CA VAL A 189 -6.26 -6.01 -8.11
C VAL A 189 -7.02 -7.18 -7.48
N THR A 190 -7.12 -8.31 -8.17
CA THR A 190 -7.82 -9.51 -7.68
C THR A 190 -7.13 -10.06 -6.42
N ALA A 191 -5.79 -10.12 -6.42
CA ALA A 191 -5.03 -10.55 -5.25
C ALA A 191 -5.29 -9.64 -4.04
N PHE A 192 -5.29 -8.31 -4.25
CA PHE A 192 -5.56 -7.34 -3.20
C PHE A 192 -6.96 -7.52 -2.62
N ILE A 193 -7.99 -7.61 -3.47
CA ILE A 193 -9.37 -7.79 -3.04
C ILE A 193 -9.53 -9.10 -2.25
N SER A 194 -8.95 -10.20 -2.74
CA SER A 194 -9.00 -11.50 -2.07
C SER A 194 -8.40 -11.47 -0.66
N VAL A 195 -7.31 -10.73 -0.46
CA VAL A 195 -6.69 -10.58 0.87
C VAL A 195 -7.58 -9.77 1.81
N ILE A 196 -8.17 -8.67 1.31
CA ILE A 196 -9.10 -7.86 2.13
C ILE A 196 -10.35 -8.66 2.50
N LEU A 197 -10.90 -9.47 1.59
CA LEU A 197 -12.05 -10.34 1.87
C LEU A 197 -11.71 -11.38 2.95
N LYS A 198 -10.53 -11.99 2.89
CA LYS A 198 -10.02 -12.93 3.92
C LYS A 198 -9.77 -12.27 5.26
N ALA A 199 -9.44 -10.98 5.26
CA ALA A 199 -9.20 -10.21 6.49
C ALA A 199 -10.49 -9.73 7.18
N LYS A 200 -11.68 -10.18 6.73
CA LYS A 200 -12.97 -9.82 7.35
C LYS A 200 -13.00 -10.22 8.82
N PRO A 201 -13.19 -9.27 9.76
CA PRO A 201 -13.36 -9.60 11.17
C PRO A 201 -14.67 -10.35 11.43
N ALA A 202 -14.66 -11.33 12.33
CA ALA A 202 -15.86 -12.10 12.69
C ALA A 202 -16.98 -11.24 13.29
N THR A 203 -16.62 -10.09 13.87
CA THR A 203 -17.57 -9.13 14.48
C THR A 203 -18.35 -8.29 13.47
N VAL A 204 -17.97 -8.31 12.18
CA VAL A 204 -18.67 -7.56 11.13
C VAL A 204 -19.84 -8.38 10.59
N LYS A 205 -21.05 -7.92 10.90
CA LYS A 205 -22.31 -8.51 10.41
C LYS A 205 -22.74 -7.84 9.09
N GLY A 206 -23.38 -8.61 8.21
CA GLY A 206 -23.91 -8.15 6.94
C GLY A 206 -22.85 -7.98 5.84
N THR A 207 -23.15 -7.10 4.88
CA THR A 207 -22.29 -6.82 3.74
C THR A 207 -20.99 -6.17 4.21
N TYR A 208 -19.85 -6.82 3.94
CA TYR A 208 -18.53 -6.34 4.37
C TYR A 208 -17.96 -5.29 3.42
N VAL A 209 -17.98 -5.55 2.12
CA VAL A 209 -17.53 -4.63 1.09
C VAL A 209 -18.72 -3.89 0.53
N LYS A 210 -18.75 -2.57 0.66
CA LYS A 210 -19.82 -1.71 0.14
C LYS A 210 -19.57 -1.29 -1.29
N ARG A 211 -18.32 -0.92 -1.59
CA ARG A 211 -17.93 -0.36 -2.88
C ARG A 211 -16.45 -0.57 -3.13
N ILE A 212 -16.09 -0.87 -4.37
CA ILE A 212 -14.70 -0.94 -4.83
C ILE A 212 -14.56 0.02 -6.00
N THR A 213 -13.56 0.88 -5.95
CA THR A 213 -13.24 1.83 -7.01
C THR A 213 -11.79 1.73 -7.42
N LEU A 214 -11.54 1.75 -8.72
CA LEU A 214 -10.20 1.82 -9.31
C LEU A 214 -10.02 3.19 -9.99
N THR A 215 -8.86 3.79 -9.80
CA THR A 215 -8.54 5.08 -10.42
C THR A 215 -7.07 5.16 -10.77
N SER A 216 -6.71 5.97 -11.76
CA SER A 216 -5.32 6.41 -11.95
C SER A 216 -5.11 7.74 -11.23
N THR A 217 -3.84 8.12 -11.00
CA THR A 217 -3.47 9.32 -10.21
C THR A 217 -4.22 10.58 -10.68
N MET A 218 -4.40 10.74 -11.99
CA MET A 218 -5.05 11.92 -12.58
C MET A 218 -6.29 11.57 -13.40
N GLY A 219 -6.70 10.31 -13.43
CA GLY A 219 -7.82 9.81 -14.23
C GLY A 219 -9.16 9.76 -13.49
N PRO A 220 -10.20 9.27 -14.17
CA PRO A 220 -11.51 9.05 -13.59
C PRO A 220 -11.51 7.84 -12.66
N SER A 221 -12.47 7.79 -11.73
CA SER A 221 -12.75 6.61 -10.91
C SER A 221 -13.74 5.71 -11.63
N VAL A 222 -13.46 4.40 -11.63
CA VAL A 222 -14.31 3.35 -12.19
C VAL A 222 -14.73 2.41 -11.08
N GLU A 223 -16.02 2.09 -10.99
CA GLU A 223 -16.55 1.16 -9.99
C GLU A 223 -16.41 -0.27 -10.47
N ILE A 224 -15.98 -1.15 -9.56
CA ILE A 224 -15.86 -2.59 -9.81
C ILE A 224 -17.04 -3.31 -9.17
N ASP A 225 -17.66 -4.22 -9.91
CA ASP A 225 -18.75 -5.04 -9.41
C ASP A 225 -18.25 -6.04 -8.36
N VAL A 226 -18.80 -5.91 -7.15
CA VAL A 226 -18.48 -6.79 -6.01
C VAL A 226 -19.11 -8.17 -6.18
N ALA A 227 -20.18 -8.30 -6.98
CA ALA A 227 -20.87 -9.57 -7.18
C ALA A 227 -20.14 -10.54 -8.12
N THR A 228 -19.21 -10.02 -8.92
CA THR A 228 -18.39 -10.82 -9.87
C THR A 228 -17.12 -11.41 -9.26
N MET A 229 -16.96 -11.35 -7.93
CA MET A 229 -15.73 -11.74 -7.21
C MET A 229 -15.91 -12.95 -6.31
#